data_136fd6ca7d143eada6d101f9a5bd1f97
#
_entry.id   136fd6ca7d143eada6d101f9a5bd1f97
#
_cell.length_a   1.000
_cell.length_b   1.000
_cell.length_c   1.000
_cell.angle_alpha   90.00
_cell.angle_beta   90.00
_cell.angle_gamma   90.00
#
_symmetry.space_group_name_H-M   'P 1'
#
loop_
_entity.id
_entity.type
_entity.pdbx_description
1 polymer ?
#
loop_
_entity_poly.entity_id
_entity_poly.type
_entity_poly.pdbx_seq_one_letter_code
_entity_poly.pdbx_strand_id
1 'polypeptide(L)'
;MNPTEICWTTITNRREAIQLQEFTCTASRPRSPAGRKLSHPKPWELAAQSIIRQSPQCLKAGNLLVVGRRGGGEIVAVAHLTFDETLPSVFAAHIAAIGVCLSVRGQGGKVADRSLAESCSVIAAMARERGKGAVLVTANIHIQNGPSQLLFERAEFEPVSIPRGDYQQWIRQL
;
A
#
# COMPACT_ATOMS: atom_id res chain seq x y z
N MET A 1 7.97 -25.99 0.60
CA MET A 1 7.23 -24.74 0.87
C MET A 1 5.80 -24.91 0.36
N ASN A 2 4.82 -24.57 1.18
CA ASN A 2 3.42 -24.63 0.78
C ASN A 2 3.17 -23.57 -0.31
N PRO A 3 2.68 -23.90 -1.51
CA PRO A 3 2.51 -22.95 -2.62
C PRO A 3 1.55 -21.80 -2.32
N THR A 4 0.83 -21.86 -1.21
CA THR A 4 -0.10 -20.83 -0.75
C THR A 4 0.49 -19.87 0.29
N GLU A 5 1.69 -20.15 0.79
CA GLU A 5 2.34 -19.32 1.80
C GLU A 5 2.93 -18.05 1.16
N ILE A 6 2.59 -16.89 1.73
CA ILE A 6 3.13 -15.60 1.30
C ILE A 6 4.28 -15.23 2.22
N CYS A 7 5.47 -15.08 1.63
CA CYS A 7 6.65 -14.55 2.31
C CYS A 7 6.68 -13.01 2.15
N TRP A 8 6.90 -12.30 3.26
CA TRP A 8 6.95 -10.84 3.30
C TRP A 8 8.38 -10.36 3.43
N THR A 9 8.74 -9.38 2.61
CA THR A 9 10.07 -8.77 2.58
C THR A 9 9.96 -7.26 2.39
N THR A 10 11.04 -6.53 2.71
CA THR A 10 11.15 -5.10 2.44
C THR A 10 12.10 -4.85 1.29
N ILE A 11 11.78 -3.84 0.46
CA ILE A 11 12.64 -3.35 -0.62
C ILE A 11 12.93 -1.87 -0.36
N THR A 12 14.22 -1.52 -0.30
CA THR A 12 14.69 -0.15 -0.06
C THR A 12 15.51 0.41 -1.22
N ASN A 13 15.82 -0.41 -2.22
CA ASN A 13 16.65 0.00 -3.34
C ASN A 13 15.92 -0.15 -4.70
N ARG A 14 16.30 0.70 -5.63
CA ARG A 14 15.70 0.78 -6.98
C ARG A 14 15.87 -0.49 -7.79
N ARG A 15 17.01 -1.17 -7.66
CA ARG A 15 17.32 -2.35 -8.45
C ARG A 15 16.36 -3.49 -8.16
N GLU A 16 16.06 -3.72 -6.89
CA GLU A 16 15.08 -4.72 -6.48
C GLU A 16 13.64 -4.30 -6.80
N ALA A 17 13.35 -3.00 -6.75
CA ALA A 17 12.02 -2.48 -7.04
C ALA A 17 11.64 -2.54 -8.53
N ILE A 18 12.59 -2.70 -9.47
CA ILE A 18 12.34 -2.62 -10.92
C ILE A 18 11.27 -3.60 -11.38
N GLN A 19 11.17 -4.77 -10.75
CA GLN A 19 10.16 -5.79 -11.04
C GLN A 19 8.72 -5.31 -10.78
N LEU A 20 8.53 -4.22 -10.01
CA LEU A 20 7.21 -3.66 -9.72
C LEU A 20 6.63 -2.84 -10.87
N GLN A 21 7.41 -2.52 -11.90
CA GLN A 21 6.92 -1.82 -13.08
C GLN A 21 5.79 -2.58 -13.80
N GLU A 22 5.76 -3.91 -13.66
CA GLU A 22 4.73 -4.77 -14.25
C GLU A 22 3.66 -5.20 -13.25
N PHE A 23 3.76 -4.76 -11.98
CA PHE A 23 2.78 -5.13 -10.97
C PHE A 23 1.36 -4.71 -11.36
N THR A 24 0.41 -5.66 -11.25
CA THR A 24 -0.98 -5.44 -11.65
C THR A 24 -1.93 -5.78 -10.51
N CYS A 25 -2.63 -4.77 -10.00
CA CYS A 25 -3.63 -4.91 -8.95
C CYS A 25 -5.02 -4.40 -9.36
N THR A 26 -5.22 -4.01 -10.60
CA THR A 26 -6.52 -3.60 -11.11
C THR A 26 -6.69 -3.99 -12.58
N ALA A 27 -7.94 -4.05 -13.04
CA ALA A 27 -8.24 -4.30 -14.44
C ALA A 27 -7.75 -3.17 -15.35
N SER A 28 -7.55 -3.45 -16.60
CA SER A 28 -7.24 -2.43 -17.60
C SER A 28 -8.43 -1.46 -17.78
N ARG A 29 -8.14 -0.22 -18.21
CA ARG A 29 -9.20 0.69 -18.61
C ARG A 29 -10.04 0.07 -19.72
N PRO A 30 -11.38 0.12 -19.60
CA PRO A 30 -12.25 -0.36 -20.66
C PRO A 30 -12.04 0.45 -21.94
N ARG A 31 -12.37 -0.15 -23.08
CA ARG A 31 -12.34 0.53 -24.38
C ARG A 31 -13.73 0.60 -24.95
N SER A 32 -14.05 1.68 -25.64
CA SER A 32 -15.26 1.77 -26.47
C SER A 32 -15.17 0.83 -27.67
N PRO A 33 -16.28 0.54 -28.36
CA PRO A 33 -16.26 -0.22 -29.62
C PRO A 33 -15.33 0.39 -30.69
N ALA A 34 -15.11 1.71 -30.66
CA ALA A 34 -14.18 2.42 -31.51
C ALA A 34 -12.73 2.44 -31.01
N GLY A 35 -12.38 1.63 -29.98
CA GLY A 35 -11.02 1.50 -29.44
C GLY A 35 -10.59 2.63 -28.48
N ARG A 36 -11.41 3.66 -28.24
CA ARG A 36 -11.09 4.77 -27.34
C ARG A 36 -11.04 4.27 -25.88
N LYS A 37 -10.00 4.63 -25.15
CA LYS A 37 -9.91 4.38 -23.70
C LYS A 37 -11.00 5.16 -22.95
N LEU A 38 -11.80 4.47 -22.17
CA LEU A 38 -12.84 5.04 -21.30
C LEU A 38 -12.27 5.31 -19.90
N SER A 39 -13.03 6.04 -19.09
CA SER A 39 -12.71 6.21 -17.67
C SER A 39 -12.72 4.87 -16.96
N HIS A 40 -11.80 4.68 -16.03
CA HIS A 40 -11.76 3.49 -15.19
C HIS A 40 -12.88 3.56 -14.15
N PRO A 41 -13.67 2.47 -13.94
CA PRO A 41 -14.76 2.47 -12.96
C PRO A 41 -14.28 2.69 -11.51
N LYS A 42 -12.99 2.41 -11.26
CA LYS A 42 -12.34 2.59 -9.96
C LYS A 42 -11.01 3.33 -10.13
N PRO A 43 -11.03 4.65 -10.33
CA PRO A 43 -9.82 5.43 -10.62
C PRO A 43 -8.77 5.35 -9.49
N TRP A 44 -9.19 5.16 -8.23
CA TRP A 44 -8.29 4.97 -7.09
C TRP A 44 -7.46 3.69 -7.17
N GLU A 45 -7.97 2.61 -7.77
CA GLU A 45 -7.18 1.39 -8.00
C GLU A 45 -6.08 1.64 -9.03
N LEU A 46 -6.36 2.40 -10.10
CA LEU A 46 -5.34 2.81 -11.06
C LEU A 46 -4.29 3.74 -10.42
N ALA A 47 -4.71 4.64 -9.54
CA ALA A 47 -3.81 5.52 -8.81
C ALA A 47 -2.85 4.71 -7.94
N ALA A 48 -3.35 3.77 -7.14
CA ALA A 48 -2.52 2.88 -6.31
C ALA A 48 -1.55 2.06 -7.18
N GLN A 49 -2.02 1.47 -8.27
CA GLN A 49 -1.16 0.73 -9.20
C GLN A 49 -0.07 1.63 -9.81
N SER A 50 -0.41 2.86 -10.17
CA SER A 50 0.54 3.83 -10.73
C SER A 50 1.64 4.18 -9.72
N ILE A 51 1.28 4.46 -8.46
CA ILE A 51 2.23 4.73 -7.38
C ILE A 51 3.20 3.55 -7.22
N ILE A 52 2.69 2.32 -7.17
CA ILE A 52 3.52 1.12 -7.03
C ILE A 52 4.44 0.93 -8.22
N ARG A 53 3.95 1.08 -9.46
CA ARG A 53 4.76 0.93 -10.68
C ARG A 53 5.84 2.01 -10.83
N GLN A 54 5.60 3.20 -10.30
CA GLN A 54 6.56 4.31 -10.30
C GLN A 54 7.57 4.23 -9.15
N SER A 55 7.35 3.37 -8.16
CA SER A 55 8.25 3.22 -7.01
C SER A 55 9.73 3.06 -7.38
N PRO A 56 10.11 2.30 -8.43
CA PRO A 56 11.51 2.18 -8.82
C PRO A 56 12.19 3.51 -9.17
N GLN A 57 11.41 4.48 -9.68
CA GLN A 57 11.95 5.81 -10.02
C GLN A 57 11.95 6.76 -8.81
N CYS A 58 10.98 6.57 -7.90
CA CYS A 58 10.74 7.45 -6.76
C CYS A 58 11.35 6.95 -5.45
N LEU A 59 11.85 5.70 -5.39
CA LEU A 59 12.42 5.12 -4.18
C LEU A 59 13.72 5.83 -3.83
N LYS A 60 13.72 6.49 -2.69
CA LYS A 60 14.84 7.26 -2.12
C LYS A 60 14.91 7.03 -0.63
N ALA A 61 15.93 7.58 0.03
CA ALA A 61 16.01 7.59 1.49
C ALA A 61 14.69 8.08 2.10
N GLY A 62 14.16 7.37 3.08
CA GLY A 62 12.87 7.67 3.69
C GLY A 62 11.66 7.00 3.03
N ASN A 63 11.87 6.13 2.02
CA ASN A 63 10.78 5.34 1.43
C ASN A 63 11.16 3.86 1.44
N LEU A 64 10.18 2.97 1.62
CA LEU A 64 10.37 1.54 1.43
C LEU A 64 9.09 0.88 0.93
N LEU A 65 9.25 -0.33 0.44
CA LEU A 65 8.13 -1.17 0.00
C LEU A 65 8.08 -2.42 0.86
N VAL A 66 6.88 -2.78 1.30
CA VAL A 66 6.59 -4.09 1.90
C VAL A 66 5.99 -4.95 0.80
N VAL A 67 6.62 -6.07 0.50
CA VAL A 67 6.27 -6.91 -0.65
C VAL A 67 5.95 -8.32 -0.19
N GLY A 68 4.75 -8.78 -0.52
CA GLY A 68 4.30 -10.16 -0.34
C GLY A 68 4.55 -10.99 -1.60
N ARG A 69 5.29 -12.09 -1.45
CA ARG A 69 5.61 -13.03 -2.54
C ARG A 69 5.01 -14.39 -2.26
N ARG A 70 4.37 -14.97 -3.25
CA ARG A 70 3.91 -16.36 -3.23
C ARG A 70 4.97 -17.25 -3.86
N GLY A 71 4.86 -18.58 -3.67
CA GLY A 71 5.77 -19.58 -4.21
C GLY A 71 6.24 -19.28 -5.64
N GLY A 72 7.53 -19.49 -5.91
CA GLY A 72 8.14 -19.11 -7.20
C GLY A 72 8.53 -17.63 -7.34
N GLY A 73 8.31 -16.78 -6.31
CA GLY A 73 8.72 -15.37 -6.31
C GLY A 73 7.68 -14.40 -6.89
N GLU A 74 6.49 -14.88 -7.25
CA GLU A 74 5.39 -14.03 -7.75
C GLU A 74 5.00 -12.98 -6.71
N ILE A 75 5.03 -11.70 -7.09
CA ILE A 75 4.58 -10.60 -6.24
C ILE A 75 3.06 -10.54 -6.25
N VAL A 76 2.45 -10.75 -5.09
CA VAL A 76 0.98 -10.78 -4.93
C VAL A 76 0.43 -9.59 -4.14
N ALA A 77 1.28 -8.90 -3.37
CA ALA A 77 0.90 -7.71 -2.64
C ALA A 77 2.08 -6.75 -2.50
N VAL A 78 1.80 -5.45 -2.51
CA VAL A 78 2.80 -4.39 -2.31
C VAL A 78 2.17 -3.27 -1.50
N ALA A 79 2.88 -2.79 -0.46
CA ALA A 79 2.60 -1.53 0.19
C ALA A 79 3.78 -0.57 0.01
N HIS A 80 3.50 0.68 -0.35
CA HIS A 80 4.51 1.74 -0.45
C HIS A 80 4.41 2.64 0.78
N LEU A 81 5.49 2.71 1.54
CA LEU A 81 5.59 3.47 2.78
C LEU A 81 6.55 4.64 2.58
N THR A 82 6.17 5.80 3.12
CA THR A 82 7.02 6.98 3.21
C THR A 82 7.09 7.44 4.66
N PHE A 83 8.21 8.04 5.05
CA PHE A 83 8.47 8.43 6.43
C PHE A 83 8.80 9.91 6.53
N ASP A 84 8.31 10.52 7.61
CA ASP A 84 8.66 11.88 8.01
C ASP A 84 9.30 11.84 9.40
N GLU A 85 10.57 12.25 9.47
CA GLU A 85 11.38 12.23 10.69
C GLU A 85 11.61 13.65 11.25
N THR A 86 10.88 14.63 10.75
CA THR A 86 11.04 16.03 11.18
C THR A 86 10.66 16.25 12.65
N LEU A 87 9.78 15.40 13.20
CA LEU A 87 9.37 15.47 14.60
C LEU A 87 10.34 14.67 15.50
N PRO A 88 10.95 15.28 16.52
CA PRO A 88 11.97 14.61 17.35
C PRO A 88 11.47 13.34 18.07
N SER A 89 10.27 13.37 18.63
CA SER A 89 9.70 12.30 19.46
C SER A 89 8.70 11.40 18.74
N VAL A 90 8.24 11.77 17.54
CA VAL A 90 7.24 11.04 16.78
C VAL A 90 7.86 10.45 15.52
N PHE A 91 7.60 9.18 15.28
CA PHE A 91 7.86 8.54 14.00
C PHE A 91 6.59 8.58 13.16
N ALA A 92 6.56 9.45 12.16
CA ALA A 92 5.42 9.57 11.27
C ALA A 92 5.65 8.75 10.01
N ALA A 93 4.69 7.89 9.69
CA ALA A 93 4.67 7.08 8.48
C ALA A 93 3.41 7.33 7.67
N HIS A 94 3.52 7.30 6.36
CA HIS A 94 2.37 7.39 5.46
C HIS A 94 2.34 6.19 4.53
N ILE A 95 1.20 5.51 4.48
CA ILE A 95 0.92 4.44 3.53
C ILE A 95 0.41 5.08 2.24
N ALA A 96 1.31 5.26 1.28
CA ALA A 96 1.02 5.94 0.02
C ALA A 96 0.14 5.08 -0.91
N ALA A 97 0.32 3.77 -0.90
CA ALA A 97 -0.50 2.82 -1.64
C ALA A 97 -0.41 1.41 -1.04
N ILE A 98 -1.51 0.67 -1.13
CA ILE A 98 -1.54 -0.79 -0.97
C ILE A 98 -2.19 -1.38 -2.22
N GLY A 99 -1.51 -2.34 -2.85
CA GLY A 99 -2.03 -3.10 -3.99
C GLY A 99 -1.97 -4.60 -3.73
N VAL A 100 -3.04 -5.30 -4.09
CA VAL A 100 -3.15 -6.76 -4.04
C VAL A 100 -3.52 -7.26 -5.43
N CYS A 101 -2.74 -8.21 -5.97
CA CYS A 101 -2.98 -8.78 -7.29
C CYS A 101 -4.39 -9.37 -7.41
N LEU A 102 -4.97 -9.24 -8.60
CA LEU A 102 -6.32 -9.77 -8.87
C LEU A 102 -6.42 -11.27 -8.61
N SER A 103 -5.34 -12.03 -8.87
CA SER A 103 -5.27 -13.48 -8.69
C SER A 103 -5.47 -13.97 -7.24
N VAL A 104 -5.25 -13.08 -6.26
CA VAL A 104 -5.40 -13.39 -4.83
C VAL A 104 -6.47 -12.55 -4.14
N ARG A 105 -7.20 -11.73 -4.90
CA ARG A 105 -8.37 -11.01 -4.38
C ARG A 105 -9.55 -11.96 -4.15
N GLY A 106 -10.48 -11.56 -3.31
CA GLY A 106 -11.71 -12.33 -3.06
C GLY A 106 -11.56 -13.46 -2.05
N GLN A 107 -10.38 -13.65 -1.46
CA GLN A 107 -10.14 -14.63 -0.39
C GLN A 107 -10.47 -14.04 1.00
N GLY A 108 -11.60 -13.33 1.12
CA GLY A 108 -12.04 -12.72 2.37
C GLY A 108 -11.13 -11.58 2.87
N GLY A 109 -10.37 -10.93 1.98
CA GLY A 109 -9.50 -9.80 2.36
C GLY A 109 -8.17 -10.17 3.03
N LYS A 110 -7.93 -11.45 3.34
CA LYS A 110 -6.80 -11.92 4.14
C LYS A 110 -5.43 -11.42 3.68
N VAL A 111 -5.19 -11.34 2.36
CA VAL A 111 -3.91 -10.86 1.82
C VAL A 111 -3.75 -9.35 2.05
N ALA A 112 -4.83 -8.57 1.91
CA ALA A 112 -4.80 -7.13 2.17
C ALA A 112 -4.62 -6.85 3.67
N ASP A 113 -5.36 -7.58 4.54
CA ASP A 113 -5.22 -7.48 6.00
C ASP A 113 -3.79 -7.80 6.43
N ARG A 114 -3.19 -8.86 5.88
CA ARG A 114 -1.80 -9.22 6.16
C ARG A 114 -0.82 -8.17 5.63
N SER A 115 -1.04 -7.63 4.44
CA SER A 115 -0.19 -6.56 3.88
C SER A 115 -0.17 -5.33 4.77
N LEU A 116 -1.32 -4.92 5.28
CA LEU A 116 -1.43 -3.78 6.19
C LEU A 116 -0.77 -4.09 7.55
N ALA A 117 -0.99 -5.28 8.11
CA ALA A 117 -0.37 -5.71 9.37
C ALA A 117 1.16 -5.76 9.27
N GLU A 118 1.72 -6.32 8.20
CA GLU A 118 3.17 -6.35 7.95
C GLU A 118 3.73 -4.92 7.79
N SER A 119 2.99 -4.04 7.11
CA SER A 119 3.38 -2.62 6.99
C SER A 119 3.47 -1.94 8.35
N CYS A 120 2.46 -2.11 9.21
CA CYS A 120 2.47 -1.58 10.57
C CYS A 120 3.60 -2.18 11.42
N SER A 121 3.89 -3.48 11.27
CA SER A 121 4.99 -4.16 11.98
C SER A 121 6.35 -3.59 11.57
N VAL A 122 6.58 -3.36 10.28
CA VAL A 122 7.81 -2.74 9.77
C VAL A 122 7.95 -1.31 10.29
N ILE A 123 6.89 -0.52 10.25
CA ILE A 123 6.88 0.86 10.76
C ILE A 123 7.24 0.88 12.27
N ALA A 124 6.61 0.03 13.08
CA ALA A 124 6.87 -0.07 14.51
C ALA A 124 8.30 -0.51 14.82
N ALA A 125 8.86 -1.45 14.04
CA ALA A 125 10.25 -1.87 14.18
C ALA A 125 11.21 -0.72 13.89
N MET A 126 11.02 -0.01 12.80
CA MET A 126 11.85 1.15 12.42
C MET A 126 11.79 2.28 13.48
N ALA A 127 10.60 2.54 14.02
CA ALA A 127 10.44 3.55 15.09
C ALA A 127 11.24 3.18 16.34
N ARG A 128 11.19 1.91 16.75
CA ARG A 128 11.98 1.38 17.89
C ARG A 128 13.49 1.50 17.65
N GLU A 129 13.97 1.11 16.47
CA GLU A 129 15.38 1.23 16.09
C GLU A 129 15.89 2.68 16.15
N ARG A 130 14.99 3.65 15.89
CA ARG A 130 15.28 5.08 15.95
C ARG A 130 14.99 5.73 17.30
N GLY A 131 14.63 4.96 18.31
CA GLY A 131 14.34 5.46 19.67
C GLY A 131 13.14 6.40 19.74
N LYS A 132 12.17 6.28 18.83
CA LYS A 132 10.95 7.12 18.80
C LYS A 132 9.92 6.59 19.79
N GLY A 133 9.39 7.46 20.63
CA GLY A 133 8.43 7.09 21.69
C GLY A 133 6.96 7.00 21.22
N ALA A 134 6.63 7.64 20.09
CA ALA A 134 5.30 7.62 19.51
C ALA A 134 5.38 7.32 18.01
N VAL A 135 4.43 6.54 17.51
CA VAL A 135 4.35 6.13 16.10
C VAL A 135 3.00 6.52 15.56
N LEU A 136 2.99 7.34 14.51
CA LEU A 136 1.80 7.80 13.84
C LEU A 136 1.78 7.28 12.41
N VAL A 137 0.75 6.52 12.06
CA VAL A 137 0.57 6.00 10.70
C VAL A 137 -0.63 6.66 10.06
N THR A 138 -0.44 7.19 8.85
CA THR A 138 -1.51 7.84 8.08
C THR A 138 -1.71 7.17 6.72
N ALA A 139 -2.90 7.33 6.15
CA ALA A 139 -3.22 6.97 4.78
C ALA A 139 -4.28 7.91 4.22
N ASN A 140 -4.29 8.11 2.90
CA ASN A 140 -5.38 8.81 2.21
C ASN A 140 -6.22 7.80 1.43
N ILE A 141 -7.49 7.66 1.78
CA ILE A 141 -8.40 6.69 1.17
C ILE A 141 -9.48 7.42 0.38
N HIS A 142 -9.67 7.01 -0.87
CA HIS A 142 -10.73 7.55 -1.71
C HIS A 142 -12.11 7.25 -1.09
N ILE A 143 -12.98 8.26 -1.02
CA ILE A 143 -14.30 8.15 -0.34
C ILE A 143 -15.22 7.09 -0.93
N GLN A 144 -15.04 6.70 -2.18
CA GLN A 144 -15.78 5.61 -2.82
C GLN A 144 -15.09 4.24 -2.70
N ASN A 145 -13.90 4.17 -2.07
CA ASN A 145 -13.18 2.91 -1.91
C ASN A 145 -13.58 2.19 -0.62
N GLY A 146 -14.84 1.73 -0.56
CA GLY A 146 -15.37 1.01 0.61
C GLY A 146 -14.51 -0.17 1.06
N PRO A 147 -14.00 -1.03 0.16
CA PRO A 147 -13.11 -2.12 0.56
C PRO A 147 -11.85 -1.67 1.32
N SER A 148 -11.23 -0.54 0.91
CA SER A 148 -10.09 0.01 1.65
C SER A 148 -10.51 0.63 2.98
N GLN A 149 -11.64 1.33 3.03
CA GLN A 149 -12.15 1.87 4.29
C GLN A 149 -12.35 0.75 5.32
N LEU A 150 -13.04 -0.34 4.93
CA LEU A 150 -13.24 -1.52 5.79
C LEU A 150 -11.92 -2.21 6.18
N LEU A 151 -10.92 -2.25 5.29
CA LEU A 151 -9.59 -2.77 5.59
C LEU A 151 -8.91 -1.97 6.70
N PHE A 152 -8.91 -0.65 6.58
CA PHE A 152 -8.26 0.24 7.53
C PHE A 152 -9.04 0.31 8.86
N GLU A 153 -10.36 0.30 8.82
CA GLU A 153 -11.21 0.23 10.02
C GLU A 153 -10.94 -1.04 10.83
N ARG A 154 -10.87 -2.23 10.20
CA ARG A 154 -10.49 -3.47 10.90
C ARG A 154 -9.08 -3.44 11.49
N ALA A 155 -8.21 -2.62 10.93
CA ALA A 155 -6.86 -2.39 11.43
C ALA A 155 -6.79 -1.21 12.41
N GLU A 156 -7.92 -0.79 12.98
CA GLU A 156 -8.02 0.27 14.00
C GLU A 156 -7.53 1.65 13.54
N PHE A 157 -7.60 1.93 12.25
CA PHE A 157 -7.44 3.28 11.74
C PHE A 157 -8.77 4.02 11.83
N GLU A 158 -8.72 5.32 12.11
CA GLU A 158 -9.87 6.19 12.20
C GLU A 158 -9.78 7.33 11.18
N PRO A 159 -10.90 7.74 10.56
CA PRO A 159 -10.94 8.91 9.71
C PRO A 159 -10.85 10.18 10.58
N VAL A 160 -9.87 11.04 10.29
CA VAL A 160 -9.59 12.21 11.14
C VAL A 160 -9.94 13.55 10.52
N SER A 161 -10.36 13.57 9.27
CA SER A 161 -10.66 14.82 8.57
C SER A 161 -11.96 14.73 7.79
N ILE A 162 -12.54 15.89 7.50
CA ILE A 162 -13.50 16.02 6.41
C ILE A 162 -12.76 15.70 5.10
N PRO A 163 -13.37 14.93 4.17
CA PRO A 163 -12.74 14.64 2.90
C PRO A 163 -12.25 15.90 2.18
N ARG A 164 -11.05 15.84 1.63
CA ARG A 164 -10.51 16.89 0.76
C ARG A 164 -10.54 16.37 -0.67
N GLY A 165 -11.46 16.92 -1.48
CA GLY A 165 -11.78 16.35 -2.78
C GLY A 165 -12.30 14.93 -2.63
N ASP A 166 -11.71 13.99 -3.35
CA ASP A 166 -12.12 12.58 -3.36
C ASP A 166 -11.46 11.72 -2.29
N TYR A 167 -10.65 12.30 -1.39
CA TYR A 167 -9.88 11.55 -0.41
C TYR A 167 -10.15 12.00 1.01
N GLN A 168 -10.16 11.03 1.93
CA GLN A 168 -10.23 11.22 3.37
C GLN A 168 -8.96 10.66 4.01
N GLN A 169 -8.39 11.42 4.95
CA GLN A 169 -7.23 10.98 5.72
C GLN A 169 -7.68 10.05 6.85
N TRP A 170 -6.96 8.96 6.99
CA TRP A 170 -7.09 7.98 8.07
C TRP A 170 -5.80 7.93 8.86
N ILE A 171 -5.91 7.66 10.18
CA ILE A 171 -4.80 7.69 11.12
C ILE A 171 -4.90 6.55 12.11
N ARG A 172 -3.75 6.04 12.51
CA ARG A 172 -3.60 5.11 13.62
C ARG A 172 -2.34 5.45 14.41
N GLN A 173 -2.41 5.41 15.72
CA GLN A 173 -1.27 5.40 16.62
C GLN A 173 -0.88 3.94 16.93
N LEU A 174 0.39 3.58 16.75
CA LEU A 174 0.93 2.26 17.07
C LEU A 174 1.67 2.27 18.40
#